data_ee5a1b4c5b18ab54fe2bf55c0b7ea15d
#
_entry.id   ee5a1b4c5b18ab54fe2bf55c0b7ea15d
#
_cell.length_a   1.000
_cell.length_b   1.000
_cell.length_c   1.000
_cell.angle_alpha   90.00
_cell.angle_beta   90.00
_cell.angle_gamma   90.00
#
_symmetry.space_group_name_H-M   'P 1'
#
loop_
_entity.id
_entity.type
_entity.pdbx_description
1 polymer ?
#
loop_
_entity_poly.entity_id
_entity_poly.type
_entity_poly.pdbx_seq_one_letter_code
_entity_poly.pdbx_strand_id
1 'polypeptide(L)'
;MNIHVRILFFLIFFSPFIKSSEYEITILATNIANFGGVGEWSFSALLESENNSILFDTGYDENTVLHNAKLLSKDLSKVEKVILSHFHGDHTGGLIKLRKTYMAENPDAFSKVYVAKGFFEQRYDVDGNLRGFIGGFNDVNDFLSASTQIGIEFIIIDEPYQIAKDLILSGPVERVFEDVVVSPGFFIKENGELTSDILKDDQSLGIKTNKGWYMMSGCGHAGMMNTAHKFQKIENLDVYGAIGGFHLFRSSDDEIIETANSLKNFGLKQLVGGHCTGIHAARKIADIASISRDNLSHGAIGTVITKNQKILRSSVE
;
A
#
# COMPACT_ATOMS: atom_id res chain seq x y z
N MET A 1 -51.70 44.90 -31.37
CA MET A 1 -51.44 44.53 -29.98
C MET A 1 -50.46 43.34 -30.01
N ASN A 2 -49.10 43.62 -29.97
CA ASN A 2 -48.09 42.61 -30.12
C ASN A 2 -47.69 42.10 -28.75
N ILE A 3 -47.99 40.82 -28.46
CA ILE A 3 -47.61 40.14 -27.22
C ILE A 3 -46.17 39.60 -27.40
N HIS A 4 -45.22 40.18 -26.69
CA HIS A 4 -43.85 39.66 -26.64
C HIS A 4 -43.76 38.61 -25.53
N VAL A 5 -43.68 37.33 -25.92
CA VAL A 5 -43.37 36.23 -25.00
C VAL A 5 -41.85 36.16 -24.77
N ARG A 6 -41.38 36.50 -23.59
CA ARG A 6 -39.99 36.26 -23.17
C ARG A 6 -39.87 34.84 -22.60
N ILE A 7 -39.22 33.94 -23.34
CA ILE A 7 -38.85 32.61 -22.84
C ILE A 7 -37.55 32.77 -22.00
N LEU A 8 -37.69 32.58 -20.71
CA LEU A 8 -36.54 32.55 -19.80
C LEU A 8 -35.97 31.13 -19.80
N PHE A 9 -34.79 30.95 -20.44
CA PHE A 9 -34.04 29.69 -20.34
C PHE A 9 -33.36 29.63 -18.96
N PHE A 10 -33.85 28.74 -18.09
CA PHE A 10 -33.13 28.34 -16.88
C PHE A 10 -32.02 27.35 -17.29
N LEU A 11 -30.79 27.80 -17.35
CA LEU A 11 -29.62 26.95 -17.43
C LEU A 11 -29.44 26.28 -16.05
N ILE A 12 -29.93 25.05 -15.93
CA ILE A 12 -29.59 24.20 -14.76
C ILE A 12 -28.15 23.78 -14.94
N PHE A 13 -27.24 24.45 -14.23
CA PHE A 13 -25.88 23.99 -14.06
C PHE A 13 -25.93 22.71 -13.19
N PHE A 14 -25.90 21.54 -13.83
CA PHE A 14 -25.52 20.32 -13.15
C PHE A 14 -24.04 20.46 -12.74
N SER A 15 -23.79 20.89 -11.52
CA SER A 15 -22.49 20.72 -10.91
C SER A 15 -22.26 19.21 -10.84
N PRO A 16 -21.22 18.63 -11.47
CA PRO A 16 -20.94 17.22 -11.29
C PRO A 16 -20.72 17.02 -9.79
N PHE A 17 -21.56 16.21 -9.16
CA PHE A 17 -21.31 15.77 -7.79
C PHE A 17 -19.93 15.08 -7.79
N ILE A 18 -18.93 15.77 -7.26
CA ILE A 18 -17.58 15.26 -7.10
C ILE A 18 -17.69 14.14 -6.04
N LYS A 19 -17.72 12.91 -6.51
CA LYS A 19 -17.87 11.74 -5.64
C LYS A 19 -16.55 11.54 -4.86
N SER A 20 -16.60 11.63 -3.53
CA SER A 20 -15.47 11.29 -2.67
C SER A 20 -15.11 9.81 -2.81
N SER A 21 -13.89 9.42 -2.41
CA SER A 21 -13.53 8.00 -2.25
C SER A 21 -14.55 7.30 -1.38
N GLU A 22 -14.82 6.03 -1.63
CA GLU A 22 -15.69 5.23 -0.75
C GLU A 22 -14.94 4.75 0.49
N TYR A 23 -13.59 4.82 0.50
CA TYR A 23 -12.73 4.23 1.53
C TYR A 23 -12.13 5.26 2.46
N GLU A 24 -12.14 4.92 3.76
CA GLU A 24 -11.30 5.49 4.80
C GLU A 24 -10.10 4.56 5.00
N ILE A 25 -8.90 5.11 5.20
CA ILE A 25 -7.66 4.35 5.39
C ILE A 25 -7.14 4.66 6.77
N THR A 26 -6.87 3.64 7.58
CA THR A 26 -6.26 3.77 8.92
C THR A 26 -4.96 3.00 8.98
N ILE A 27 -3.85 3.65 9.35
CA ILE A 27 -2.55 3.00 9.54
C ILE A 27 -2.57 2.20 10.85
N LEU A 28 -2.29 0.89 10.75
CA LEU A 28 -2.27 -0.03 11.89
C LEU A 28 -0.86 -0.46 12.32
N ALA A 29 0.12 -0.51 11.39
CA ALA A 29 1.50 -0.80 11.71
C ALA A 29 2.44 0.12 10.92
N THR A 30 3.45 0.67 11.60
CA THR A 30 4.51 1.52 11.06
C THR A 30 5.55 1.79 12.14
N ASN A 31 6.65 2.47 11.79
CA ASN A 31 7.77 2.78 12.70
C ASN A 31 7.39 3.75 13.84
N ILE A 32 6.36 4.59 13.64
CA ILE A 32 5.99 5.64 14.60
C ILE A 32 4.76 5.19 15.39
N ALA A 33 4.97 4.88 16.68
CA ALA A 33 3.88 4.54 17.59
C ALA A 33 3.03 5.77 17.93
N ASN A 34 1.76 5.54 18.20
CA ASN A 34 0.89 6.47 18.92
C ASN A 34 0.87 6.12 20.41
N PHE A 35 0.27 6.96 21.23
CA PHE A 35 0.11 6.71 22.66
C PHE A 35 -0.60 5.36 22.91
N GLY A 36 0.08 4.45 23.58
CA GLY A 36 -0.40 3.09 23.84
C GLY A 36 -0.26 2.10 22.66
N GLY A 37 0.16 2.56 21.47
CA GLY A 37 0.41 1.72 20.31
C GLY A 37 1.80 1.10 20.29
N VAL A 38 1.98 0.07 19.47
CA VAL A 38 3.25 -0.60 19.22
C VAL A 38 3.76 -0.21 17.84
N GLY A 39 4.89 0.53 17.79
CA GLY A 39 5.62 0.83 16.55
C GLY A 39 6.61 -0.28 16.24
N GLU A 40 6.79 -0.59 14.96
CA GLU A 40 7.75 -1.58 14.48
C GLU A 40 8.22 -1.23 13.06
N TRP A 41 9.33 -1.83 12.65
CA TRP A 41 9.76 -1.69 11.25
C TRP A 41 8.87 -2.53 10.34
N SER A 42 7.73 -1.95 9.96
CA SER A 42 6.72 -2.63 9.15
C SER A 42 5.72 -1.66 8.54
N PHE A 43 4.79 -2.20 7.76
CA PHE A 43 3.61 -1.47 7.31
C PHE A 43 2.35 -2.33 7.40
N SER A 44 1.23 -1.71 7.77
CA SER A 44 -0.12 -2.24 7.60
C SER A 44 -1.14 -1.10 7.63
N ALA A 45 -2.13 -1.17 6.75
CA ALA A 45 -3.23 -0.22 6.69
C ALA A 45 -4.57 -0.91 6.45
N LEU A 46 -5.58 -0.49 7.19
CA LEU A 46 -6.97 -0.94 7.03
C LEU A 46 -7.73 0.03 6.14
N LEU A 47 -8.34 -0.49 5.08
CA LEU A 47 -9.25 0.24 4.20
C LEU A 47 -10.68 -0.17 4.52
N GLU A 48 -11.52 0.79 4.91
CA GLU A 48 -12.91 0.55 5.29
C GLU A 48 -13.87 1.36 4.42
N SER A 49 -14.93 0.70 3.96
CA SER A 49 -16.11 1.32 3.36
C SER A 49 -17.38 0.78 4.01
N GLU A 50 -18.55 1.17 3.53
CA GLU A 50 -19.82 0.62 4.06
C GLU A 50 -19.93 -0.90 3.89
N ASN A 51 -19.34 -1.45 2.82
CA ASN A 51 -19.53 -2.85 2.43
C ASN A 51 -18.24 -3.66 2.34
N ASN A 52 -17.07 -3.07 2.56
CA ASN A 52 -15.79 -3.76 2.43
C ASN A 52 -14.83 -3.32 3.52
N SER A 53 -14.13 -4.31 4.08
CA SER A 53 -12.94 -4.13 4.90
C SER A 53 -11.80 -4.92 4.27
N ILE A 54 -10.70 -4.24 3.94
CA ILE A 54 -9.53 -4.83 3.28
C ILE A 54 -8.30 -4.45 4.08
N LEU A 55 -7.44 -5.41 4.38
CA LEU A 55 -6.15 -5.13 4.99
C LEU A 55 -5.06 -5.12 3.92
N PHE A 56 -4.26 -4.07 3.89
CA PHE A 56 -3.04 -3.96 3.09
C PHE A 56 -1.85 -4.18 4.01
N ASP A 57 -1.07 -5.22 3.75
CA ASP A 57 0.01 -5.76 4.57
C ASP A 57 -0.39 -6.11 6.02
N THR A 58 0.42 -6.89 6.71
CA THR A 58 0.04 -7.48 8.01
C THR A 58 1.05 -7.19 9.13
N GLY A 59 2.03 -6.31 8.89
CA GLY A 59 3.06 -6.00 9.86
C GLY A 59 4.15 -7.07 9.96
N TYR A 60 5.05 -6.91 10.94
CA TYR A 60 6.17 -7.81 11.21
C TYR A 60 5.86 -8.78 12.36
N ASP A 61 5.61 -8.25 13.56
CA ASP A 61 5.21 -9.08 14.70
C ASP A 61 3.77 -9.52 14.58
N GLU A 62 3.52 -10.77 14.89
CA GLU A 62 2.20 -11.39 14.74
C GLU A 62 1.08 -10.72 15.55
N ASN A 63 1.41 -9.94 16.57
CA ASN A 63 0.44 -9.30 17.47
C ASN A 63 0.30 -7.80 17.27
N THR A 64 1.23 -7.12 16.56
CA THR A 64 1.23 -5.65 16.43
C THR A 64 -0.04 -5.12 15.81
N VAL A 65 -0.48 -5.67 14.68
CA VAL A 65 -1.73 -5.25 14.01
C VAL A 65 -2.94 -5.49 14.88
N LEU A 66 -3.00 -6.64 15.58
CA LEU A 66 -4.07 -6.97 16.52
C LEU A 66 -4.14 -5.97 17.68
N HIS A 67 -2.99 -5.66 18.29
CA HIS A 67 -2.90 -4.72 19.40
C HIS A 67 -3.35 -3.32 18.98
N ASN A 68 -2.81 -2.82 17.87
CA ASN A 68 -3.08 -1.47 17.39
C ASN A 68 -4.53 -1.31 16.90
N ALA A 69 -5.09 -2.32 16.22
CA ALA A 69 -6.49 -2.33 15.81
C ALA A 69 -7.43 -2.25 17.03
N LYS A 70 -7.14 -3.04 18.08
CA LYS A 70 -7.89 -2.99 19.34
C LYS A 70 -7.79 -1.61 20.00
N LEU A 71 -6.60 -1.03 20.08
CA LEU A 71 -6.37 0.32 20.63
C LEU A 71 -7.20 1.37 19.88
N LEU A 72 -7.26 1.27 18.55
CA LEU A 72 -7.97 2.19 17.67
C LEU A 72 -9.46 1.85 17.50
N SER A 73 -9.98 0.84 18.23
CA SER A 73 -11.35 0.36 18.14
C SER A 73 -11.75 -0.05 16.71
N LYS A 74 -10.81 -0.65 15.94
CA LYS A 74 -11.05 -1.17 14.60
C LYS A 74 -11.42 -2.65 14.66
N ASP A 75 -12.51 -3.00 13.98
CA ASP A 75 -13.03 -4.38 13.91
C ASP A 75 -12.41 -5.13 12.73
N LEU A 76 -11.43 -5.99 13.02
CA LEU A 76 -10.77 -6.80 12.00
C LEU A 76 -11.52 -8.09 11.65
N SER A 77 -12.55 -8.48 12.39
CA SER A 77 -13.31 -9.71 12.10
C SER A 77 -14.03 -9.69 10.75
N LYS A 78 -14.22 -8.49 10.18
CA LYS A 78 -14.88 -8.27 8.87
C LYS A 78 -13.92 -8.24 7.70
N VAL A 79 -12.61 -8.33 7.93
CA VAL A 79 -11.59 -8.32 6.88
C VAL A 79 -11.56 -9.67 6.18
N GLU A 80 -12.14 -9.79 5.01
CA GLU A 80 -12.08 -11.03 4.20
C GLU A 80 -10.85 -11.04 3.26
N LYS A 81 -10.46 -9.87 2.78
CA LYS A 81 -9.42 -9.69 1.77
C LYS A 81 -8.17 -9.08 2.37
N VAL A 82 -7.04 -9.70 2.11
CA VAL A 82 -5.71 -9.18 2.44
C VAL A 82 -4.94 -8.94 1.15
N ILE A 83 -4.25 -7.82 1.05
CA ILE A 83 -3.28 -7.54 -0.01
C ILE A 83 -1.90 -7.61 0.63
N LEU A 84 -1.01 -8.43 0.09
CA LEU A 84 0.40 -8.40 0.47
C LEU A 84 1.18 -7.71 -0.65
N SER A 85 1.87 -6.63 -0.28
CA SER A 85 2.61 -5.79 -1.24
C SER A 85 3.78 -6.55 -1.87
N HIS A 86 4.49 -7.33 -1.08
CA HIS A 86 5.61 -8.19 -1.48
C HIS A 86 5.92 -9.21 -0.37
N PHE A 87 6.89 -10.11 -0.59
CA PHE A 87 7.13 -11.26 0.28
C PHE A 87 7.85 -10.96 1.60
N HIS A 88 8.42 -9.78 1.83
CA HIS A 88 9.20 -9.48 3.03
C HIS A 88 8.40 -9.66 4.33
N GLY A 89 9.09 -10.13 5.37
CA GLY A 89 8.48 -10.49 6.65
C GLY A 89 7.83 -9.32 7.39
N ASP A 90 8.36 -8.11 7.21
CA ASP A 90 7.82 -6.88 7.79
C ASP A 90 6.50 -6.40 7.15
N HIS A 91 5.99 -7.15 6.16
CA HIS A 91 4.69 -6.94 5.52
C HIS A 91 3.74 -8.14 5.67
N THR A 92 4.31 -9.30 6.02
CA THR A 92 3.59 -10.58 5.94
C THR A 92 3.51 -11.32 7.28
N GLY A 93 4.24 -10.85 8.30
CA GLY A 93 4.43 -11.57 9.58
C GLY A 93 3.15 -11.84 10.36
N GLY A 94 2.17 -10.94 10.30
CA GLY A 94 0.91 -11.08 11.04
C GLY A 94 -0.13 -11.99 10.39
N LEU A 95 0.01 -12.38 9.10
CA LEU A 95 -1.05 -13.04 8.32
C LEU A 95 -1.64 -14.29 9.00
N ILE A 96 -0.79 -15.24 9.37
CA ILE A 96 -1.22 -16.53 9.95
C ILE A 96 -1.94 -16.31 11.29
N LYS A 97 -1.43 -15.41 12.12
CA LYS A 97 -2.03 -15.08 13.41
C LYS A 97 -3.38 -14.42 13.27
N LEU A 98 -3.49 -13.42 12.38
CA LEU A 98 -4.75 -12.74 12.08
C LEU A 98 -5.81 -13.74 11.62
N ARG A 99 -5.49 -14.61 10.66
CA ARG A 99 -6.39 -15.67 10.20
C ARG A 99 -6.84 -16.57 11.35
N LYS A 100 -5.91 -17.12 12.14
CA LYS A 100 -6.22 -18.01 13.28
C LYS A 100 -7.05 -17.32 14.35
N THR A 101 -6.89 -16.01 14.54
CA THR A 101 -7.63 -15.25 15.55
C THR A 101 -9.11 -15.13 15.19
N TYR A 102 -9.43 -14.89 13.91
CA TYR A 102 -10.79 -14.55 13.52
C TYR A 102 -11.55 -15.65 12.78
N MET A 103 -10.88 -16.71 12.28
CA MET A 103 -11.52 -17.75 11.48
C MET A 103 -12.65 -18.52 12.21
N ALA A 104 -12.64 -18.56 13.54
CA ALA A 104 -13.68 -19.23 14.32
C ALA A 104 -14.94 -18.36 14.43
N GLU A 105 -14.81 -17.05 14.45
CA GLU A 105 -15.91 -16.08 14.50
C GLU A 105 -16.47 -15.82 13.10
N ASN A 106 -15.57 -15.60 12.12
CA ASN A 106 -15.92 -15.42 10.72
C ASN A 106 -15.03 -16.33 9.84
N PRO A 107 -15.58 -17.43 9.27
CA PRO A 107 -14.83 -18.35 8.42
C PRO A 107 -14.18 -17.68 7.19
N ASP A 108 -14.70 -16.55 6.72
CA ASP A 108 -14.17 -15.81 5.58
C ASP A 108 -13.11 -14.77 5.98
N ALA A 109 -12.93 -14.46 7.28
CA ALA A 109 -11.96 -13.48 7.73
C ALA A 109 -10.53 -13.88 7.35
N PHE A 110 -9.81 -12.98 6.66
CA PHE A 110 -8.43 -13.18 6.18
C PHE A 110 -8.25 -14.44 5.30
N SER A 111 -9.30 -14.87 4.61
CA SER A 111 -9.28 -16.09 3.80
C SER A 111 -8.75 -15.87 2.39
N LYS A 112 -8.89 -14.68 1.81
CA LYS A 112 -8.46 -14.35 0.45
C LYS A 112 -7.26 -13.41 0.47
N VAL A 113 -6.11 -13.90 0.01
CA VAL A 113 -4.84 -13.16 0.06
C VAL A 113 -4.35 -12.90 -1.36
N TYR A 114 -4.28 -11.63 -1.73
CA TYR A 114 -3.86 -11.17 -3.06
C TYR A 114 -2.37 -10.87 -3.06
N VAL A 115 -1.63 -11.57 -3.90
CA VAL A 115 -0.16 -11.45 -4.05
C VAL A 115 0.20 -11.26 -5.52
N ALA A 116 1.28 -10.55 -5.82
CA ALA A 116 1.72 -10.45 -7.20
C ALA A 116 2.52 -11.68 -7.62
N LYS A 117 2.58 -11.92 -8.93
CA LYS A 117 3.42 -12.94 -9.54
C LYS A 117 4.87 -12.76 -9.10
N GLY A 118 5.53 -13.85 -8.72
CA GLY A 118 6.87 -13.85 -8.16
C GLY A 118 6.90 -13.94 -6.62
N PHE A 119 5.77 -13.73 -5.92
CA PHE A 119 5.69 -13.76 -4.47
C PHE A 119 6.21 -15.09 -3.88
N PHE A 120 5.90 -16.21 -4.50
CA PHE A 120 6.30 -17.55 -4.06
C PHE A 120 7.65 -18.02 -4.63
N GLU A 121 8.42 -17.14 -5.24
CA GLU A 121 9.79 -17.51 -5.65
C GLU A 121 10.65 -17.80 -4.44
N GLN A 122 11.42 -18.89 -4.49
CA GLN A 122 12.35 -19.23 -3.41
C GLN A 122 13.57 -18.30 -3.45
N ARG A 123 13.93 -17.74 -2.30
CA ARG A 123 15.06 -16.83 -2.14
C ARG A 123 16.27 -17.55 -1.55
N TYR A 124 17.45 -17.05 -1.90
CA TYR A 124 18.74 -17.60 -1.53
C TYR A 124 19.65 -16.50 -0.98
N ASP A 125 20.66 -16.87 -0.20
CA ASP A 125 21.77 -15.99 0.15
C ASP A 125 22.83 -15.96 -1.00
N VAL A 126 23.91 -15.20 -0.81
CA VAL A 126 25.01 -15.08 -1.79
C VAL A 126 25.74 -16.40 -2.04
N ASP A 127 25.71 -17.31 -1.07
CA ASP A 127 26.34 -18.64 -1.17
C ASP A 127 25.40 -19.70 -1.77
N GLY A 128 24.17 -19.32 -2.11
CA GLY A 128 23.16 -20.20 -2.71
C GLY A 128 22.42 -21.08 -1.70
N ASN A 129 22.52 -20.80 -0.41
CA ASN A 129 21.71 -21.46 0.61
C ASN A 129 20.32 -20.89 0.63
N LEU A 130 19.34 -21.70 0.98
CA LEU A 130 17.96 -21.24 1.16
C LEU A 130 17.88 -20.18 2.25
N ARG A 131 17.23 -19.07 1.93
CA ARG A 131 16.77 -18.13 2.95
C ARG A 131 15.41 -18.58 3.45
N GLY A 132 15.18 -18.41 4.76
CA GLY A 132 13.87 -18.65 5.35
C GLY A 132 12.77 -17.83 4.63
N PHE A 133 11.59 -18.37 4.61
CA PHE A 133 10.42 -17.76 4.01
C PHE A 133 9.59 -17.01 5.07
N ILE A 134 8.44 -16.50 4.69
CA ILE A 134 7.57 -15.66 5.50
C ILE A 134 7.24 -16.29 6.88
N GLY A 135 7.17 -15.46 7.91
CA GLY A 135 6.66 -15.86 9.22
C GLY A 135 7.46 -16.96 9.92
N GLY A 136 8.74 -17.08 9.59
CA GLY A 136 9.64 -18.09 10.18
C GLY A 136 9.53 -19.48 9.55
N PHE A 137 8.82 -19.63 8.43
CA PHE A 137 8.85 -20.85 7.63
C PHE A 137 10.20 -21.03 6.94
N ASN A 138 10.64 -22.29 6.76
CA ASN A 138 11.92 -22.59 6.13
C ASN A 138 11.85 -22.39 4.61
N ASP A 139 10.73 -22.77 4.01
CA ASP A 139 10.52 -22.63 2.57
C ASP A 139 9.06 -22.30 2.23
N VAL A 140 8.84 -22.07 0.93
CA VAL A 140 7.53 -21.73 0.36
C VAL A 140 6.49 -22.83 0.56
N ASN A 141 6.88 -24.11 0.46
CA ASN A 141 5.93 -25.22 0.54
C ASN A 141 5.39 -25.39 1.97
N ASP A 142 6.25 -25.19 2.98
CA ASP A 142 5.85 -25.21 4.39
C ASP A 142 4.85 -24.09 4.66
N PHE A 143 5.09 -22.89 4.15
CA PHE A 143 4.18 -21.75 4.29
C PHE A 143 2.84 -22.01 3.59
N LEU A 144 2.86 -22.49 2.33
CA LEU A 144 1.64 -22.82 1.58
C LEU A 144 0.83 -23.91 2.26
N SER A 145 1.52 -24.96 2.78
CA SER A 145 0.86 -26.05 3.50
C SER A 145 0.16 -25.54 4.77
N ALA A 146 0.85 -24.76 5.59
CA ALA A 146 0.30 -24.16 6.81
C ALA A 146 -0.89 -23.23 6.52
N SER A 147 -0.78 -22.44 5.45
CA SER A 147 -1.83 -21.50 5.02
C SER A 147 -3.07 -22.24 4.53
N THR A 148 -2.90 -23.30 3.73
CA THR A 148 -4.00 -24.12 3.23
C THR A 148 -4.75 -24.83 4.37
N GLN A 149 -4.04 -25.33 5.39
CA GLN A 149 -4.64 -25.98 6.56
C GLN A 149 -5.61 -25.08 7.34
N ILE A 150 -5.39 -23.77 7.31
CA ILE A 150 -6.26 -22.79 7.95
C ILE A 150 -7.20 -22.08 6.96
N GLY A 151 -7.30 -22.60 5.73
CA GLY A 151 -8.24 -22.10 4.70
C GLY A 151 -7.89 -20.74 4.14
N ILE A 152 -6.61 -20.43 3.95
CA ILE A 152 -6.15 -19.26 3.17
C ILE A 152 -6.10 -19.67 1.70
N GLU A 153 -6.71 -18.85 0.84
CA GLU A 153 -6.63 -18.91 -0.61
C GLU A 153 -5.75 -17.78 -1.12
N PHE A 154 -4.66 -18.10 -1.83
CA PHE A 154 -3.82 -17.10 -2.50
C PHE A 154 -4.30 -16.85 -3.93
N ILE A 155 -4.51 -15.58 -4.27
CA ILE A 155 -4.91 -15.11 -5.59
C ILE A 155 -3.72 -14.38 -6.19
N ILE A 156 -3.11 -14.99 -7.22
CA ILE A 156 -1.90 -14.44 -7.86
C ILE A 156 -2.30 -13.44 -8.93
N ILE A 157 -1.77 -12.22 -8.82
CA ILE A 157 -2.02 -11.10 -9.72
C ILE A 157 -0.81 -10.91 -10.64
N ASP A 158 -1.04 -10.99 -11.95
CA ASP A 158 -0.02 -10.80 -12.99
C ASP A 158 -0.20 -9.50 -13.79
N GLU A 159 -1.42 -8.99 -13.83
CA GLU A 159 -1.83 -7.77 -14.53
C GLU A 159 -2.69 -6.89 -13.63
N PRO A 160 -2.93 -5.63 -13.95
CA PRO A 160 -3.81 -4.78 -13.14
C PRO A 160 -5.16 -5.44 -12.87
N TYR A 161 -5.54 -5.53 -11.59
CA TYR A 161 -6.73 -6.25 -11.15
C TYR A 161 -7.63 -5.40 -10.25
N GLN A 162 -8.90 -5.26 -10.63
CA GLN A 162 -9.89 -4.56 -9.80
C GLN A 162 -10.37 -5.46 -8.65
N ILE A 163 -9.86 -5.22 -7.44
CA ILE A 163 -10.20 -6.00 -6.23
C ILE A 163 -11.56 -5.60 -5.61
N ALA A 164 -11.92 -4.33 -5.79
CA ALA A 164 -13.21 -3.77 -5.41
C ALA A 164 -13.48 -2.51 -6.24
N LYS A 165 -14.66 -1.90 -6.08
CA LYS A 165 -14.95 -0.65 -6.76
C LYS A 165 -13.93 0.42 -6.38
N ASP A 166 -13.40 1.11 -7.38
CA ASP A 166 -12.38 2.16 -7.24
C ASP A 166 -11.04 1.70 -6.61
N LEU A 167 -10.82 0.38 -6.44
CA LEU A 167 -9.59 -0.22 -5.93
C LEU A 167 -8.96 -1.14 -6.98
N ILE A 168 -7.75 -0.83 -7.41
CA ILE A 168 -7.03 -1.59 -8.43
C ILE A 168 -5.64 -1.96 -7.91
N LEU A 169 -5.33 -3.26 -7.89
CA LEU A 169 -3.96 -3.75 -7.70
C LEU A 169 -3.16 -3.52 -8.98
N SER A 170 -1.95 -3.03 -8.85
CA SER A 170 -1.06 -2.79 -10.02
C SER A 170 -0.63 -4.08 -10.71
N GLY A 171 -0.66 -5.22 -9.99
CA GLY A 171 0.17 -6.36 -10.32
C GLY A 171 1.67 -5.98 -10.23
N PRO A 172 2.58 -6.81 -10.75
CA PRO A 172 4.00 -6.48 -10.83
C PRO A 172 4.24 -5.14 -11.51
N VAL A 173 5.07 -4.28 -10.91
CA VAL A 173 5.38 -2.95 -11.43
C VAL A 173 6.58 -3.03 -12.37
N GLU A 174 6.40 -2.58 -13.62
CA GLU A 174 7.49 -2.47 -14.61
C GLU A 174 8.52 -1.42 -14.19
N ARG A 175 9.81 -1.71 -14.38
CA ARG A 175 10.91 -0.80 -14.07
C ARG A 175 11.33 -0.04 -15.32
N VAL A 176 10.77 1.15 -15.50
CA VAL A 176 11.01 2.06 -16.63
C VAL A 176 12.00 3.16 -16.23
N PHE A 177 11.97 3.56 -14.95
CA PHE A 177 12.89 4.53 -14.34
C PHE A 177 13.93 3.78 -13.49
N GLU A 178 15.08 4.41 -13.27
CA GLU A 178 16.21 3.82 -12.51
C GLU A 178 16.07 4.02 -10.98
N ASP A 179 14.85 4.24 -10.47
CA ASP A 179 14.57 4.40 -9.04
C ASP A 179 14.28 3.07 -8.32
N VAL A 180 14.73 1.97 -8.90
CA VAL A 180 14.56 0.62 -8.36
C VAL A 180 15.41 0.42 -7.12
N VAL A 181 14.80 -0.06 -6.04
CA VAL A 181 15.51 -0.35 -4.79
C VAL A 181 15.63 -1.85 -4.56
N VAL A 182 16.85 -2.35 -4.71
CA VAL A 182 17.18 -3.75 -4.45
C VAL A 182 17.44 -3.96 -2.96
N SER A 183 16.87 -5.02 -2.40
CA SER A 183 17.21 -5.47 -1.04
C SER A 183 18.50 -6.29 -1.06
N PRO A 184 19.62 -5.78 -0.50
CA PRO A 184 20.88 -6.49 -0.52
C PRO A 184 20.78 -7.86 0.17
N GLY A 185 21.42 -8.87 -0.42
CA GLY A 185 21.54 -10.21 0.17
C GLY A 185 20.35 -11.13 -0.12
N PHE A 186 19.43 -10.75 -0.99
CA PHE A 186 18.43 -11.64 -1.57
C PHE A 186 18.78 -11.99 -3.02
N PHE A 187 18.75 -13.27 -3.32
CA PHE A 187 19.02 -13.80 -4.64
C PHE A 187 17.90 -14.76 -5.04
N ILE A 188 17.67 -14.86 -6.35
CA ILE A 188 16.80 -15.85 -6.97
C ILE A 188 17.62 -16.72 -7.94
N LYS A 189 17.12 -17.88 -8.34
CA LYS A 189 17.73 -18.69 -9.37
C LYS A 189 17.03 -18.50 -10.70
N GLU A 190 17.71 -17.87 -11.66
CA GLU A 190 17.26 -17.76 -13.04
C GLU A 190 18.10 -18.66 -13.91
N ASN A 191 17.48 -19.61 -14.60
CA ASN A 191 18.16 -20.63 -15.42
C ASN A 191 19.28 -21.41 -14.68
N GLY A 192 19.15 -21.55 -13.35
CA GLY A 192 20.11 -22.25 -12.49
C GLY A 192 21.24 -21.38 -11.93
N GLU A 193 21.34 -20.13 -12.34
CA GLU A 193 22.32 -19.15 -11.83
C GLU A 193 21.71 -18.24 -10.79
N LEU A 194 22.50 -17.84 -9.78
CA LEU A 194 22.10 -16.87 -8.76
C LEU A 194 22.15 -15.46 -9.36
N THR A 195 21.01 -14.77 -9.31
CA THR A 195 20.87 -13.36 -9.68
C THR A 195 20.30 -12.56 -8.51
N SER A 196 20.65 -11.29 -8.39
CA SER A 196 20.06 -10.43 -7.37
C SER A 196 18.54 -10.38 -7.53
N ASP A 197 17.81 -10.57 -6.44
CA ASP A 197 16.35 -10.42 -6.44
C ASP A 197 15.98 -8.94 -6.54
N ILE A 198 15.33 -8.57 -7.62
CA ILE A 198 14.79 -7.22 -7.85
C ILE A 198 13.36 -7.07 -7.32
N LEU A 199 12.86 -8.06 -6.57
CA LEU A 199 11.50 -8.10 -6.02
C LEU A 199 10.43 -7.88 -7.11
N LYS A 200 10.36 -8.83 -8.04
CA LYS A 200 9.37 -8.80 -9.13
C LYS A 200 7.92 -8.85 -8.61
N ASP A 201 7.75 -9.34 -7.39
CA ASP A 201 6.47 -9.43 -6.69
C ASP A 201 6.02 -8.11 -6.03
N ASP A 202 6.80 -7.03 -6.13
CA ASP A 202 6.39 -5.72 -5.61
C ASP A 202 5.18 -5.19 -6.37
N GLN A 203 4.06 -5.05 -5.63
CA GLN A 203 2.80 -4.50 -6.12
C GLN A 203 2.27 -3.40 -5.19
N SER A 204 1.46 -2.54 -5.75
CA SER A 204 0.82 -1.43 -5.05
C SER A 204 -0.68 -1.42 -5.27
N LEU A 205 -1.42 -0.77 -4.38
CA LEU A 205 -2.85 -0.53 -4.51
C LEU A 205 -3.11 0.90 -4.98
N GLY A 206 -3.82 1.04 -6.10
CA GLY A 206 -4.38 2.30 -6.56
C GLY A 206 -5.81 2.48 -6.06
N ILE A 207 -6.06 3.60 -5.40
CA ILE A 207 -7.39 4.02 -4.97
C ILE A 207 -7.80 5.16 -5.88
N LYS A 208 -8.83 4.93 -6.70
CA LYS A 208 -9.35 5.96 -7.61
C LYS A 208 -10.19 6.95 -6.83
N THR A 209 -9.83 8.22 -6.91
CA THR A 209 -10.54 9.30 -6.24
C THR A 209 -10.98 10.37 -7.24
N ASN A 210 -11.78 11.32 -6.81
CA ASN A 210 -12.16 12.48 -7.62
C ASN A 210 -11.00 13.46 -7.90
N LYS A 211 -9.86 13.29 -7.22
CA LYS A 211 -8.64 14.10 -7.40
C LYS A 211 -7.58 13.38 -8.24
N GLY A 212 -7.78 12.12 -8.58
CA GLY A 212 -6.83 11.26 -9.26
C GLY A 212 -6.53 10.00 -8.45
N TRP A 213 -5.40 9.36 -8.76
CA TRP A 213 -4.94 8.18 -8.04
C TRP A 213 -4.41 8.54 -6.67
N TYR A 214 -4.75 7.71 -5.69
CA TYR A 214 -4.09 7.65 -4.40
C TYR A 214 -3.37 6.30 -4.34
N MET A 215 -2.03 6.29 -4.46
CA MET A 215 -1.25 5.05 -4.48
C MET A 215 -0.82 4.64 -3.07
N MET A 216 -0.94 3.35 -2.77
CA MET A 216 -0.49 2.75 -1.51
C MET A 216 0.54 1.66 -1.81
N SER A 217 1.71 1.77 -1.20
CA SER A 217 2.81 0.79 -1.32
C SER A 217 3.26 0.31 0.04
N GLY A 218 3.74 -0.94 0.13
CA GLY A 218 4.40 -1.46 1.33
C GLY A 218 5.81 -0.90 1.47
N CYS A 219 6.70 -1.30 0.55
CA CYS A 219 8.05 -0.76 0.42
C CYS A 219 8.31 -0.05 -0.91
N GLY A 220 7.53 -0.33 -1.95
CA GLY A 220 7.72 0.28 -3.27
C GLY A 220 9.10 -0.01 -3.87
N HIS A 221 9.57 -1.27 -3.80
CA HIS A 221 10.87 -1.69 -4.33
C HIS A 221 11.00 -1.52 -5.84
N ALA A 222 9.88 -1.48 -6.54
CA ALA A 222 9.89 -1.15 -7.97
C ALA A 222 10.28 0.31 -8.24
N GLY A 223 10.27 1.17 -7.22
CA GLY A 223 10.49 2.59 -7.30
C GLY A 223 9.18 3.40 -7.30
N MET A 224 9.21 4.53 -6.63
CA MET A 224 8.04 5.39 -6.49
C MET A 224 7.61 6.00 -7.83
N MET A 225 8.58 6.33 -8.70
CA MET A 225 8.32 6.84 -10.06
C MET A 225 7.69 5.75 -10.94
N ASN A 226 8.20 4.52 -10.89
CA ASN A 226 7.67 3.39 -11.64
C ASN A 226 6.24 3.06 -11.22
N THR A 227 5.96 3.09 -9.92
CA THR A 227 4.61 2.88 -9.37
C THR A 227 3.63 3.95 -9.84
N ALA A 228 4.02 5.24 -9.78
CA ALA A 228 3.19 6.34 -10.27
C ALA A 228 2.91 6.21 -11.77
N HIS A 229 3.94 5.88 -12.56
CA HIS A 229 3.80 5.65 -14.01
C HIS A 229 2.86 4.47 -14.32
N LYS A 230 2.94 3.36 -13.55
CA LYS A 230 2.06 2.21 -13.72
C LYS A 230 0.59 2.62 -13.56
N PHE A 231 0.26 3.40 -12.51
CA PHE A 231 -1.12 3.85 -12.30
C PHE A 231 -1.60 4.82 -13.39
N GLN A 232 -0.75 5.71 -13.89
CA GLN A 232 -1.10 6.55 -15.05
C GLN A 232 -1.33 5.73 -16.34
N LYS A 233 -0.60 4.64 -16.53
CA LYS A 233 -0.85 3.71 -17.67
C LYS A 233 -2.20 2.98 -17.53
N ILE A 234 -2.60 2.61 -16.32
CA ILE A 234 -3.90 1.96 -16.07
C ILE A 234 -5.06 2.90 -16.44
N GLU A 235 -4.99 4.12 -15.96
CA GLU A 235 -5.92 5.19 -16.34
C GLU A 235 -5.19 6.53 -16.25
N ASN A 236 -5.26 7.33 -17.31
CA ASN A 236 -4.56 8.62 -17.42
C ASN A 236 -5.15 9.68 -16.47
N LEU A 237 -4.83 9.53 -15.18
CA LEU A 237 -5.17 10.43 -14.09
C LEU A 237 -3.89 10.85 -13.36
N ASP A 238 -3.88 12.04 -12.77
CA ASP A 238 -2.81 12.46 -11.88
C ASP A 238 -2.67 11.51 -10.68
N VAL A 239 -1.45 11.32 -10.18
CA VAL A 239 -1.19 10.65 -8.91
C VAL A 239 -1.26 11.70 -7.80
N TYR A 240 -2.47 11.96 -7.31
CA TYR A 240 -2.76 13.00 -6.32
C TYR A 240 -2.09 12.72 -4.97
N GLY A 241 -2.10 11.46 -4.52
CA GLY A 241 -1.60 11.10 -3.20
C GLY A 241 -0.80 9.81 -3.18
N ALA A 242 0.06 9.70 -2.17
CA ALA A 242 0.84 8.50 -1.91
C ALA A 242 0.88 8.20 -0.41
N ILE A 243 0.73 6.93 -0.04
CA ILE A 243 0.77 6.44 1.34
C ILE A 243 1.60 5.16 1.44
N GLY A 244 2.37 5.02 2.50
CA GLY A 244 3.12 3.82 2.84
C GLY A 244 4.63 3.98 2.82
N GLY A 245 5.35 2.89 2.57
CA GLY A 245 6.79 2.85 2.38
C GLY A 245 7.18 2.99 0.91
N PHE A 246 8.28 3.72 0.66
CA PHE A 246 8.83 3.96 -0.67
C PHE A 246 10.34 3.78 -0.74
N HIS A 247 10.90 3.10 0.24
CA HIS A 247 12.31 2.66 0.37
C HIS A 247 13.37 3.74 0.14
N LEU A 248 13.06 4.99 0.46
CA LEU A 248 13.95 6.15 0.23
C LEU A 248 14.85 6.49 1.42
N PHE A 249 14.76 5.74 2.54
CA PHE A 249 15.51 6.03 3.77
C PHE A 249 17.03 5.93 3.63
N ARG A 250 17.55 5.29 2.57
CA ARG A 250 18.96 5.16 2.23
C ARG A 250 19.34 5.89 0.94
N SER A 251 18.38 6.51 0.27
CA SER A 251 18.64 7.25 -0.95
C SER A 251 19.46 8.50 -0.68
N SER A 252 20.33 8.84 -1.62
CA SER A 252 21.06 10.10 -1.61
C SER A 252 20.10 11.28 -1.84
N ASP A 253 20.57 12.46 -1.50
CA ASP A 253 19.83 13.70 -1.72
C ASP A 253 19.48 13.93 -3.20
N ASP A 254 20.35 13.54 -4.11
CA ASP A 254 20.13 13.70 -5.56
C ASP A 254 19.03 12.75 -6.06
N GLU A 255 19.03 11.49 -5.62
CA GLU A 255 17.96 10.53 -5.93
C GLU A 255 16.60 10.99 -5.39
N ILE A 256 16.57 11.54 -4.15
CA ILE A 256 15.34 12.07 -3.57
C ILE A 256 14.85 13.30 -4.35
N ILE A 257 15.76 14.17 -4.82
CA ILE A 257 15.42 15.36 -5.63
C ILE A 257 14.82 14.92 -6.97
N GLU A 258 15.43 13.96 -7.65
CA GLU A 258 14.94 13.41 -8.91
C GLU A 258 13.53 12.81 -8.75
N THR A 259 13.37 11.93 -7.74
CA THR A 259 12.08 11.34 -7.38
C THR A 259 11.03 12.42 -7.10
N ALA A 260 11.36 13.44 -6.29
CA ALA A 260 10.44 14.51 -5.94
C ALA A 260 9.98 15.33 -7.15
N ASN A 261 10.91 15.68 -8.05
CA ASN A 261 10.57 16.41 -9.28
C ASN A 261 9.68 15.58 -10.21
N SER A 262 9.96 14.29 -10.35
CA SER A 262 9.14 13.38 -11.14
C SER A 262 7.74 13.24 -10.56
N LEU A 263 7.62 13.03 -9.24
CA LEU A 263 6.32 12.94 -8.57
C LEU A 263 5.50 14.22 -8.66
N LYS A 264 6.15 15.37 -8.62
CA LYS A 264 5.50 16.67 -8.87
C LYS A 264 4.89 16.71 -10.27
N ASN A 265 5.59 16.18 -11.28
CA ASN A 265 5.10 16.09 -12.66
C ASN A 265 3.96 15.05 -12.79
N PHE A 266 3.98 13.98 -12.02
CA PHE A 266 2.86 13.03 -11.92
C PHE A 266 1.64 13.61 -11.20
N GLY A 267 1.72 14.79 -10.60
CA GLY A 267 0.60 15.49 -9.97
C GLY A 267 0.52 15.34 -8.45
N LEU A 268 1.58 14.84 -7.77
CA LEU A 268 1.57 14.60 -6.31
C LEU A 268 1.28 15.89 -5.52
N LYS A 269 0.26 15.82 -4.65
CA LYS A 269 -0.20 16.91 -3.76
C LYS A 269 -0.32 16.49 -2.31
N GLN A 270 -0.28 15.18 -2.03
CA GLN A 270 -0.41 14.63 -0.69
C GLN A 270 0.55 13.45 -0.48
N LEU A 271 1.25 13.41 0.66
CA LEU A 271 2.18 12.35 1.01
C LEU A 271 2.00 11.93 2.47
N VAL A 272 1.77 10.63 2.68
CA VAL A 272 1.82 9.98 3.99
C VAL A 272 2.97 8.97 3.95
N GLY A 273 4.19 9.49 4.11
CA GLY A 273 5.43 8.72 3.93
C GLY A 273 5.92 8.11 5.23
N GLY A 274 5.46 6.89 5.53
CA GLY A 274 5.87 6.10 6.69
C GLY A 274 6.93 5.04 6.37
N HIS A 275 7.14 4.13 7.30
CA HIS A 275 7.99 2.94 7.20
C HIS A 275 9.36 3.24 6.56
N CYS A 276 9.70 2.55 5.48
CA CYS A 276 10.97 2.69 4.76
C CYS A 276 11.08 3.94 3.85
N THR A 277 10.08 4.82 3.79
CA THR A 277 10.24 6.13 3.14
C THR A 277 11.32 6.96 3.83
N GLY A 278 11.35 6.93 5.16
CA GLY A 278 12.23 7.77 5.96
C GLY A 278 11.75 9.23 6.07
N ILE A 279 11.91 9.79 7.27
CA ILE A 279 11.43 11.15 7.60
C ILE A 279 12.11 12.22 6.73
N HIS A 280 13.42 12.08 6.49
CA HIS A 280 14.19 13.00 5.67
C HIS A 280 13.68 13.05 4.23
N ALA A 281 13.53 11.88 3.59
CA ALA A 281 13.04 11.80 2.22
C ALA A 281 11.61 12.32 2.08
N ALA A 282 10.70 11.93 2.98
CA ALA A 282 9.33 12.41 2.97
C ALA A 282 9.25 13.94 3.07
N ARG A 283 10.05 14.55 3.95
CA ARG A 283 10.14 16.00 4.10
C ARG A 283 10.68 16.69 2.86
N LYS A 284 11.78 16.16 2.30
CA LYS A 284 12.44 16.74 1.11
C LYS A 284 11.51 16.65 -0.12
N ILE A 285 10.81 15.54 -0.31
CA ILE A 285 9.80 15.41 -1.36
C ILE A 285 8.69 16.46 -1.18
N ALA A 286 8.18 16.64 0.05
CA ALA A 286 7.14 17.60 0.32
C ALA A 286 7.57 19.04 0.01
N ASP A 287 8.79 19.41 0.38
CA ASP A 287 9.35 20.76 0.12
C ASP A 287 9.48 21.01 -1.40
N ILE A 288 10.03 20.06 -2.16
CA ILE A 288 10.23 20.18 -3.62
C ILE A 288 8.89 20.16 -4.39
N ALA A 289 8.00 19.23 -4.04
CA ALA A 289 6.69 19.12 -4.67
C ALA A 289 5.69 20.19 -4.19
N SER A 290 6.11 21.06 -3.25
CA SER A 290 5.28 22.12 -2.65
C SER A 290 4.00 21.55 -1.97
N ILE A 291 4.18 20.43 -1.27
CA ILE A 291 3.11 19.81 -0.48
C ILE A 291 2.99 20.56 0.85
N SER A 292 1.80 21.08 1.13
CA SER A 292 1.55 21.81 2.38
C SER A 292 1.63 20.89 3.60
N ARG A 293 1.84 21.48 4.78
CA ARG A 293 1.82 20.71 6.03
C ARG A 293 0.53 19.89 6.21
N ASP A 294 -0.61 20.42 5.79
CA ASP A 294 -1.89 19.71 5.94
C ASP A 294 -1.99 18.45 5.07
N ASN A 295 -1.17 18.38 4.03
CA ASN A 295 -1.09 17.28 3.09
C ASN A 295 0.16 16.39 3.27
N LEU A 296 0.96 16.62 4.33
CA LEU A 296 2.12 15.80 4.69
C LEU A 296 1.89 15.14 6.04
N SER A 297 2.17 13.84 6.14
CA SER A 297 2.26 13.08 7.39
C SER A 297 3.39 12.06 7.29
N HIS A 298 3.97 11.69 8.42
CA HIS A 298 4.94 10.60 8.51
C HIS A 298 4.27 9.23 8.77
N GLY A 299 2.93 9.22 8.81
CA GLY A 299 2.16 7.98 8.86
C GLY A 299 2.29 7.23 10.18
N ALA A 300 2.16 7.90 11.33
CA ALA A 300 2.12 7.22 12.62
C ALA A 300 0.87 6.34 12.77
N ILE A 301 0.93 5.36 13.68
CA ILE A 301 -0.21 4.50 14.01
C ILE A 301 -1.43 5.35 14.37
N GLY A 302 -2.58 5.04 13.77
CA GLY A 302 -3.82 5.79 13.95
C GLY A 302 -3.94 7.03 13.08
N THR A 303 -2.99 7.30 12.17
CA THR A 303 -3.20 8.28 11.10
C THR A 303 -4.30 7.79 10.17
N VAL A 304 -5.27 8.66 9.87
CA VAL A 304 -6.42 8.35 9.01
C VAL A 304 -6.43 9.24 7.78
N ILE A 305 -6.62 8.63 6.61
CA ILE A 305 -7.00 9.33 5.38
C ILE A 305 -8.51 9.14 5.21
N THR A 306 -9.26 10.23 5.35
CA THR A 306 -10.72 10.19 5.24
C THR A 306 -11.19 9.97 3.81
N LYS A 307 -12.46 9.62 3.62
CA LYS A 307 -13.10 9.49 2.30
C LYS A 307 -12.92 10.73 1.41
N ASN A 308 -12.75 11.91 1.98
CA ASN A 308 -12.48 13.17 1.27
C ASN A 308 -10.97 13.46 1.12
N GLN A 309 -10.10 12.48 1.33
CA GLN A 309 -8.63 12.57 1.29
C GLN A 309 -8.06 13.64 2.24
N LYS A 310 -8.72 13.88 3.39
CA LYS A 310 -8.15 14.68 4.47
C LYS A 310 -7.30 13.78 5.37
N ILE A 311 -6.10 14.22 5.71
CA ILE A 311 -5.25 13.55 6.70
C ILE A 311 -5.69 13.97 8.10
N LEU A 312 -6.10 12.99 8.91
CA LEU A 312 -6.25 13.15 10.35
C LEU A 312 -5.03 12.50 11.00
N ARG A 313 -4.12 13.34 11.46
CA ARG A 313 -2.86 12.87 12.08
C ARG A 313 -3.14 12.22 13.42
N SER A 314 -2.31 11.27 13.77
CA SER A 314 -2.27 10.76 15.13
C SER A 314 -1.70 11.83 16.10
N SER A 315 -1.87 11.61 17.41
CA SER A 315 -1.49 12.60 18.43
C SER A 315 0.01 12.89 18.54
N VAL A 316 0.86 12.14 17.83
CA VAL A 316 2.32 12.28 17.86
C VAL A 316 2.90 13.05 16.69
N GLU A 317 2.06 13.52 15.75
CA GLU A 317 2.47 14.22 14.53
C GLU A 317 2.12 15.71 14.49
#